data_9eedcc66cebf67eabe6143c2c01fcae6
#
_entry.id   9eedcc66cebf67eabe6143c2c01fcae6
#
_cell.length_a   1.000
_cell.length_b   1.000
_cell.length_c   1.000
_cell.angle_alpha   90.00
_cell.angle_beta   90.00
_cell.angle_gamma   90.00
#
_symmetry.space_group_name_H-M   'P 1'
#
loop_
_entity.id
_entity.type
_entity.pdbx_description
1 polymer ?
#
loop_
_entity_poly.entity_id
_entity_poly.type
_entity_poly.pdbx_seq_one_letter_code
_entity_poly.pdbx_strand_id
1 'polypeptide(L)'
;MKKTKIGAFAALFFICCTASASTTEVKESVSGNVDFVKTASDNKNQAAGVAFANRLQKELNANNLKGAIALFEKMPAGLENDMELKTLLCALYYSDGQYDLAISNAEAVLEKDDKNLDALELISMANHAKGDKKAYQATAQRILAVDPYNPSVNIQQGKDYAVSKKYKLARTSYAKALKGDKRNEEALFGFAQMSYYLDDVQNAKATFERLLEQNPDSAISYAYLGKISAEDQNFLRAESLVKKAIAIEPNNYDYYMDLGSYLRSQGKFDAAAATWEKATKLDPTYFLAYAYLAGIYDERDMFDKALENYHKVIKTNPKYFYAYEETAILEYHAGNFQNAISYFNKAYEYSQNLSYKLMIAACFYKLKKPLDAKNILAPVMKTLDRESLDYQMARFYSDNYNRNAEGALVQRIEKEENSQKKGKMQFYMGLYNELMGADSGAIDWYAKVTAMQAPMFFEYRIAEWGMKAAQENQGKKE
;
A
#
# COMPACT_ATOMS: atom_id res chain seq x y z
N MET A 1 -10.07 -42.73 27.18
CA MET A 1 -8.92 -42.55 26.33
C MET A 1 -9.34 -42.72 24.87
N LYS A 2 -9.78 -41.66 24.20
CA LYS A 2 -9.97 -41.61 22.75
C LYS A 2 -9.10 -40.48 22.24
N LYS A 3 -7.93 -40.79 21.73
CA LYS A 3 -7.00 -39.85 21.11
C LYS A 3 -7.25 -39.85 19.60
N THR A 4 -7.77 -38.75 19.12
CA THR A 4 -7.35 -37.96 17.94
C THR A 4 -6.97 -38.74 16.68
N LYS A 5 -7.93 -38.85 15.74
CA LYS A 5 -7.72 -39.14 14.32
C LYS A 5 -7.96 -37.88 13.42
N ILE A 6 -7.84 -36.69 13.97
CA ILE A 6 -8.14 -35.43 13.25
C ILE A 6 -7.03 -34.98 12.27
N GLY A 7 -5.83 -35.56 12.37
CA GLY A 7 -4.67 -35.03 11.62
C GLY A 7 -4.55 -35.43 10.13
N ALA A 8 -5.15 -36.53 9.70
CA ALA A 8 -4.91 -37.06 8.34
C ALA A 8 -5.84 -36.45 7.28
N PHE A 9 -7.04 -36.06 7.63
CA PHE A 9 -8.02 -35.46 6.70
C PHE A 9 -7.73 -33.99 6.41
N ALA A 10 -7.29 -33.23 7.42
CA ALA A 10 -6.86 -31.85 7.23
C ALA A 10 -5.69 -31.71 6.25
N ALA A 11 -4.77 -32.67 6.21
CA ALA A 11 -3.65 -32.69 5.26
C ALA A 11 -4.11 -32.94 3.81
N LEU A 12 -5.09 -33.82 3.58
CA LEU A 12 -5.67 -34.04 2.24
C LEU A 12 -6.45 -32.81 1.74
N PHE A 13 -7.10 -32.08 2.64
CA PHE A 13 -7.86 -30.89 2.33
C PHE A 13 -6.96 -29.72 1.90
N PHE A 14 -5.79 -29.57 2.53
CA PHE A 14 -4.83 -28.52 2.19
C PHE A 14 -4.19 -28.74 0.80
N ILE A 15 -3.97 -29.98 0.40
CA ILE A 15 -3.34 -30.37 -0.89
C ILE A 15 -4.26 -30.10 -2.08
N CYS A 16 -5.57 -30.22 -1.91
CA CYS A 16 -6.53 -29.92 -2.98
C CYS A 16 -6.76 -28.41 -3.19
N CYS A 17 -6.39 -27.56 -2.23
CA CYS A 17 -6.68 -26.13 -2.27
C CYS A 17 -5.53 -25.27 -2.79
N THR A 18 -4.30 -25.79 -2.89
CA THR A 18 -3.16 -25.05 -3.43
C THR A 18 -2.67 -25.69 -4.73
N ALA A 19 -2.99 -25.08 -5.85
CA ALA A 19 -2.53 -25.51 -7.19
C ALA A 19 -1.01 -25.43 -7.39
N SER A 20 -0.21 -25.29 -6.32
CA SER A 20 1.25 -25.16 -6.37
C SER A 20 2.03 -25.94 -5.29
N ALA A 21 1.40 -26.83 -4.51
CA ALA A 21 2.13 -27.64 -3.55
C ALA A 21 2.87 -28.80 -4.23
N SER A 22 4.14 -29.01 -3.84
CA SER A 22 5.01 -30.01 -4.44
C SER A 22 4.48 -31.43 -4.23
N THR A 23 4.67 -32.30 -5.24
CA THR A 23 4.24 -33.71 -5.29
C THR A 23 4.78 -34.61 -4.17
N THR A 24 5.66 -34.10 -3.32
CA THR A 24 6.29 -34.87 -2.22
C THR A 24 5.44 -34.94 -0.95
N GLU A 25 4.71 -33.86 -0.62
CA GLU A 25 3.83 -33.82 0.57
C GLU A 25 2.55 -34.66 0.39
N VAL A 26 2.09 -34.81 -0.87
CA VAL A 26 0.95 -35.67 -1.22
C VAL A 26 1.22 -37.14 -0.90
N LYS A 27 2.46 -37.60 -1.05
CA LYS A 27 2.84 -39.03 -0.85
C LYS A 27 2.79 -39.45 0.64
N GLU A 28 3.14 -38.56 1.55
CA GLU A 28 3.16 -38.90 2.99
C GLU A 28 1.77 -38.89 3.65
N SER A 29 0.88 -38.02 3.22
CA SER A 29 -0.47 -37.93 3.80
C SER A 29 -1.39 -39.07 3.34
N VAL A 30 -1.16 -39.62 2.16
CA VAL A 30 -1.99 -40.71 1.58
C VAL A 30 -1.57 -42.07 2.09
N SER A 31 -0.31 -42.29 2.48
CA SER A 31 0.15 -43.55 3.06
C SER A 31 -0.50 -43.87 4.43
N GLY A 32 -0.95 -42.85 5.18
CA GLY A 32 -1.69 -43.02 6.45
C GLY A 32 -3.13 -43.53 6.30
N ASN A 33 -3.76 -43.33 5.13
CA ASN A 33 -5.16 -43.71 4.91
C ASN A 33 -5.40 -45.17 4.48
N VAL A 34 -4.35 -45.93 4.14
CA VAL A 34 -4.49 -47.36 3.77
C VAL A 34 -4.83 -48.26 4.97
N ASP A 35 -4.52 -47.84 6.20
CA ASP A 35 -4.88 -48.57 7.43
C ASP A 35 -6.39 -48.53 7.75
N PHE A 36 -7.14 -47.66 7.13
CA PHE A 36 -8.55 -47.44 7.33
C PHE A 36 -9.41 -48.61 6.84
N VAL A 37 -9.03 -49.25 5.74
CA VAL A 37 -9.80 -50.35 5.13
C VAL A 37 -9.66 -51.68 5.89
N LYS A 38 -8.77 -51.78 6.88
CA LYS A 38 -8.51 -53.03 7.65
C LYS A 38 -9.53 -53.37 8.70
N THR A 39 -10.56 -52.54 8.94
CA THR A 39 -11.53 -52.72 10.03
C THR A 39 -12.89 -53.26 9.59
N ALA A 40 -13.14 -53.56 8.33
CA ALA A 40 -14.39 -54.12 7.84
C ALA A 40 -14.45 -55.68 8.00
N SER A 41 -15.47 -56.16 8.66
CA SER A 41 -15.55 -57.48 9.29
C SER A 41 -16.13 -58.62 8.45
N ASP A 42 -15.91 -58.70 7.13
CA ASP A 42 -16.24 -59.88 6.32
C ASP A 42 -15.22 -60.10 5.23
N ASN A 43 -14.65 -61.31 5.16
CA ASN A 43 -13.49 -61.65 4.28
C ASN A 43 -13.68 -61.34 2.79
N LYS A 44 -14.89 -61.41 2.22
CA LYS A 44 -15.16 -61.05 0.81
C LYS A 44 -15.25 -59.53 0.58
N ASN A 45 -15.90 -58.83 1.47
CA ASN A 45 -16.06 -57.36 1.40
C ASN A 45 -14.71 -56.66 1.70
N GLN A 46 -13.88 -57.24 2.56
CA GLN A 46 -12.57 -56.72 2.93
C GLN A 46 -11.59 -56.74 1.70
N ALA A 47 -11.58 -57.82 0.91
CA ALA A 47 -10.76 -57.89 -0.28
C ALA A 47 -11.19 -56.88 -1.38
N ALA A 48 -12.50 -56.69 -1.56
CA ALA A 48 -13.08 -55.71 -2.48
C ALA A 48 -12.77 -54.26 -2.03
N GLY A 49 -12.87 -53.99 -0.72
CA GLY A 49 -12.55 -52.69 -0.12
C GLY A 49 -11.06 -52.33 -0.28
N VAL A 50 -10.16 -53.30 -0.04
CA VAL A 50 -8.69 -53.11 -0.25
C VAL A 50 -8.38 -52.83 -1.72
N ALA A 51 -9.02 -53.59 -2.65
CA ALA A 51 -8.85 -53.37 -4.06
C ALA A 51 -9.34 -51.96 -4.53
N PHE A 52 -10.48 -51.53 -3.98
CA PHE A 52 -11.00 -50.17 -4.21
C PHE A 52 -10.04 -49.10 -3.69
N ALA A 53 -9.59 -49.20 -2.46
CA ALA A 53 -8.63 -48.23 -1.85
C ALA A 53 -7.30 -48.16 -2.68
N ASN A 54 -6.75 -49.27 -3.09
CA ASN A 54 -5.52 -49.30 -3.89
C ASN A 54 -5.72 -48.67 -5.29
N ARG A 55 -6.88 -48.84 -5.92
CA ARG A 55 -7.19 -48.17 -7.20
C ARG A 55 -7.38 -46.68 -7.00
N LEU A 56 -8.13 -46.26 -5.96
CA LEU A 56 -8.33 -44.86 -5.63
C LEU A 56 -7.00 -44.17 -5.36
N GLN A 57 -6.14 -44.81 -4.56
CA GLN A 57 -4.79 -44.33 -4.30
C GLN A 57 -3.98 -44.15 -5.58
N LYS A 58 -4.06 -45.08 -6.51
CA LYS A 58 -3.35 -45.02 -7.82
C LYS A 58 -3.84 -43.80 -8.64
N GLU A 59 -5.15 -43.60 -8.74
CA GLU A 59 -5.71 -42.43 -9.46
C GLU A 59 -5.33 -41.11 -8.80
N LEU A 60 -5.37 -41.02 -7.46
CA LEU A 60 -4.95 -39.85 -6.69
C LEU A 60 -3.45 -39.55 -6.90
N ASN A 61 -2.60 -40.57 -6.85
CA ASN A 61 -1.15 -40.40 -7.10
C ASN A 61 -0.85 -39.98 -8.55
N ALA A 62 -1.71 -40.34 -9.50
CA ALA A 62 -1.63 -39.93 -10.89
C ALA A 62 -2.26 -38.54 -11.14
N ASN A 63 -2.79 -37.89 -10.12
CA ASN A 63 -3.57 -36.62 -10.18
C ASN A 63 -4.77 -36.73 -11.16
N ASN A 64 -5.32 -37.94 -11.31
CA ASN A 64 -6.47 -38.24 -12.18
C ASN A 64 -7.78 -38.12 -11.37
N LEU A 65 -8.24 -36.87 -11.13
CA LEU A 65 -9.45 -36.61 -10.35
C LEU A 65 -10.70 -37.30 -10.95
N LYS A 66 -10.84 -37.25 -12.27
CA LYS A 66 -11.97 -37.88 -12.97
C LYS A 66 -11.96 -39.41 -12.82
N GLY A 67 -10.79 -40.02 -12.92
CA GLY A 67 -10.62 -41.45 -12.65
C GLY A 67 -10.94 -41.82 -11.23
N ALA A 68 -10.49 -41.02 -10.25
CA ALA A 68 -10.81 -41.17 -8.84
C ALA A 68 -12.33 -41.09 -8.58
N ILE A 69 -12.99 -40.06 -9.11
CA ILE A 69 -14.46 -39.88 -8.99
C ILE A 69 -15.24 -41.06 -9.58
N ALA A 70 -14.84 -41.53 -10.80
CA ALA A 70 -15.50 -42.62 -11.47
C ALA A 70 -15.42 -43.98 -10.72
N LEU A 71 -14.43 -44.17 -9.83
CA LEU A 71 -14.36 -45.33 -8.96
C LEU A 71 -15.49 -45.40 -7.97
N PHE A 72 -16.01 -44.24 -7.50
CA PHE A 72 -17.12 -44.19 -6.54
C PHE A 72 -18.45 -44.67 -7.14
N GLU A 73 -18.66 -44.60 -8.46
CA GLU A 73 -19.82 -45.18 -9.14
C GLU A 73 -19.86 -46.70 -9.03
N LYS A 74 -18.69 -47.33 -8.82
CA LYS A 74 -18.52 -48.78 -8.69
C LYS A 74 -17.99 -49.17 -7.32
N MET A 75 -18.39 -48.39 -6.30
CA MET A 75 -17.95 -48.65 -4.93
C MET A 75 -18.45 -50.00 -4.44
N PRO A 76 -17.62 -50.81 -3.75
CA PRO A 76 -18.02 -52.09 -3.23
C PRO A 76 -19.16 -51.99 -2.23
N ALA A 77 -20.07 -53.01 -2.27
CA ALA A 77 -21.15 -53.10 -1.28
C ALA A 77 -20.59 -53.11 0.15
N GLY A 78 -21.21 -52.33 1.01
CA GLY A 78 -20.79 -52.13 2.39
C GLY A 78 -19.94 -50.90 2.67
N LEU A 79 -19.43 -50.24 1.61
CA LEU A 79 -18.69 -48.95 1.73
C LEU A 79 -19.56 -47.72 1.41
N GLU A 80 -20.77 -47.94 0.87
CA GLU A 80 -21.67 -46.84 0.45
C GLU A 80 -22.09 -45.91 1.60
N ASN A 81 -22.03 -46.42 2.83
CA ASN A 81 -22.40 -45.66 4.04
C ASN A 81 -21.21 -45.14 4.82
N ASP A 82 -19.99 -45.34 4.30
CA ASP A 82 -18.78 -44.82 4.91
C ASP A 82 -18.73 -43.29 4.75
N MET A 83 -18.76 -42.60 5.88
CA MET A 83 -18.83 -41.13 5.92
C MET A 83 -17.53 -40.46 5.48
N GLU A 84 -16.39 -41.13 5.75
CA GLU A 84 -15.08 -40.57 5.36
C GLU A 84 -14.92 -40.67 3.83
N LEU A 85 -15.34 -41.78 3.21
CA LEU A 85 -15.34 -41.94 1.75
C LEU A 85 -16.32 -40.96 1.07
N LYS A 86 -17.48 -40.70 1.67
CA LYS A 86 -18.42 -39.69 1.15
C LYS A 86 -17.80 -38.27 1.22
N THR A 87 -17.19 -37.94 2.32
CA THR A 87 -16.50 -36.63 2.47
C THR A 87 -15.32 -36.51 1.47
N LEU A 88 -14.59 -37.60 1.26
CA LEU A 88 -13.54 -37.62 0.23
C LEU A 88 -14.11 -37.39 -1.18
N LEU A 89 -15.25 -38.01 -1.52
CA LEU A 89 -15.92 -37.77 -2.80
C LEU A 89 -16.33 -36.32 -2.97
N CYS A 90 -16.86 -35.69 -1.89
CA CYS A 90 -17.16 -34.26 -1.91
C CYS A 90 -15.92 -33.42 -2.22
N ALA A 91 -14.78 -33.72 -1.58
CA ALA A 91 -13.52 -33.04 -1.82
C ALA A 91 -13.00 -33.24 -3.27
N LEU A 92 -13.19 -34.43 -3.84
CA LEU A 92 -12.84 -34.70 -5.24
C LEU A 92 -13.70 -33.89 -6.21
N TYR A 93 -15.03 -33.81 -5.99
CA TYR A 93 -15.91 -32.94 -6.78
C TYR A 93 -15.52 -31.48 -6.67
N TYR A 94 -15.20 -31.01 -5.46
CA TYR A 94 -14.71 -29.65 -5.26
C TYR A 94 -13.44 -29.37 -6.08
N SER A 95 -12.48 -30.29 -6.01
CA SER A 95 -11.19 -30.15 -6.72
C SER A 95 -11.31 -30.23 -8.25
N ASP A 96 -12.30 -30.98 -8.76
CA ASP A 96 -12.63 -31.02 -10.21
C ASP A 96 -13.50 -29.82 -10.66
N GLY A 97 -13.82 -28.87 -9.75
CA GLY A 97 -14.63 -27.68 -10.05
C GLY A 97 -16.13 -27.94 -10.10
N GLN A 98 -16.57 -29.15 -9.74
CA GLN A 98 -17.97 -29.56 -9.74
C GLN A 98 -18.64 -29.17 -8.41
N TYR A 99 -18.70 -27.88 -8.14
CA TYR A 99 -19.11 -27.34 -6.82
C TYR A 99 -20.54 -27.75 -6.40
N ASP A 100 -21.49 -27.84 -7.35
CA ASP A 100 -22.86 -28.24 -7.02
C ASP A 100 -22.92 -29.69 -6.57
N LEU A 101 -22.14 -30.57 -7.18
CA LEU A 101 -22.05 -31.97 -6.75
C LEU A 101 -21.31 -32.11 -5.42
N ALA A 102 -20.28 -31.30 -5.19
CA ALA A 102 -19.61 -31.24 -3.90
C ALA A 102 -20.58 -30.84 -2.79
N ILE A 103 -21.39 -29.80 -3.01
CA ILE A 103 -22.40 -29.33 -2.04
C ILE A 103 -23.47 -30.40 -1.79
N SER A 104 -24.10 -30.96 -2.84
CA SER A 104 -25.17 -31.91 -2.68
C SER A 104 -24.73 -33.20 -1.95
N ASN A 105 -23.52 -33.70 -2.24
CA ASN A 105 -22.95 -34.84 -1.53
C ASN A 105 -22.58 -34.49 -0.07
N ALA A 106 -22.07 -33.30 0.20
CA ALA A 106 -21.78 -32.85 1.55
C ALA A 106 -23.07 -32.63 2.38
N GLU A 107 -24.17 -32.17 1.77
CA GLU A 107 -25.46 -32.07 2.39
C GLU A 107 -25.99 -33.46 2.78
N ALA A 108 -25.82 -34.48 1.93
CA ALA A 108 -26.17 -35.87 2.25
C ALA A 108 -25.33 -36.44 3.43
N VAL A 109 -24.11 -35.95 3.65
CA VAL A 109 -23.34 -36.24 4.86
C VAL A 109 -23.99 -35.56 6.08
N LEU A 110 -24.40 -34.28 5.94
CA LEU A 110 -25.04 -33.53 7.03
C LEU A 110 -26.43 -34.04 7.43
N GLU A 111 -27.14 -34.73 6.54
CA GLU A 111 -28.41 -35.42 6.90
C GLU A 111 -28.20 -36.48 7.98
N LYS A 112 -27.00 -37.07 8.07
CA LYS A 112 -26.65 -38.09 9.05
C LYS A 112 -25.91 -37.55 10.26
N ASP A 113 -25.12 -36.54 10.04
CA ASP A 113 -24.33 -35.82 11.07
C ASP A 113 -24.36 -34.32 10.77
N ASP A 114 -25.33 -33.59 11.34
CA ASP A 114 -25.58 -32.16 11.10
C ASP A 114 -24.47 -31.25 11.60
N LYS A 115 -23.49 -31.80 12.37
CA LYS A 115 -22.34 -31.13 12.94
C LYS A 115 -21.02 -31.58 12.30
N ASN A 116 -21.06 -32.32 11.20
CA ASN A 116 -19.87 -32.76 10.51
C ASN A 116 -19.12 -31.55 9.95
N LEU A 117 -17.99 -31.19 10.58
CA LEU A 117 -17.22 -30.01 10.22
C LEU A 117 -16.63 -30.12 8.82
N ASP A 118 -16.12 -31.28 8.41
CA ASP A 118 -15.52 -31.47 7.09
C ASP A 118 -16.55 -31.22 5.98
N ALA A 119 -17.79 -31.74 6.15
CA ALA A 119 -18.87 -31.48 5.21
C ALA A 119 -19.27 -29.99 5.17
N LEU A 120 -19.37 -29.35 6.34
CA LEU A 120 -19.68 -27.91 6.43
C LEU A 120 -18.59 -27.06 5.79
N GLU A 121 -17.31 -27.38 6.00
CA GLU A 121 -16.19 -26.67 5.39
C GLU A 121 -16.19 -26.81 3.87
N LEU A 122 -16.45 -28.01 3.34
CA LEU A 122 -16.58 -28.25 1.90
C LEU A 122 -17.71 -27.42 1.27
N ILE A 123 -18.88 -27.37 1.92
CA ILE A 123 -20.00 -26.53 1.46
C ILE A 123 -19.60 -25.05 1.49
N SER A 124 -18.92 -24.62 2.55
CA SER A 124 -18.44 -23.25 2.70
C SER A 124 -17.49 -22.86 1.57
N MET A 125 -16.50 -23.71 1.31
CA MET A 125 -15.50 -23.50 0.24
C MET A 125 -16.12 -23.52 -1.15
N ALA A 126 -17.03 -24.46 -1.42
CA ALA A 126 -17.72 -24.55 -2.70
C ALA A 126 -18.60 -23.31 -2.96
N ASN A 127 -19.33 -22.82 -1.95
CA ASN A 127 -20.10 -21.60 -2.06
C ASN A 127 -19.21 -20.35 -2.25
N HIS A 128 -18.07 -20.29 -1.59
CA HIS A 128 -17.09 -19.22 -1.80
C HIS A 128 -16.56 -19.25 -3.25
N ALA A 129 -16.17 -20.41 -3.77
CA ALA A 129 -15.68 -20.58 -5.14
C ALA A 129 -16.74 -20.22 -6.19
N LYS A 130 -18.03 -20.49 -5.93
CA LYS A 130 -19.16 -20.04 -6.76
C LYS A 130 -19.47 -18.54 -6.65
N GLY A 131 -18.91 -17.85 -5.67
CA GLY A 131 -19.23 -16.44 -5.37
C GLY A 131 -20.59 -16.25 -4.68
N ASP A 132 -21.22 -17.32 -4.18
CA ASP A 132 -22.45 -17.23 -3.40
C ASP A 132 -22.17 -16.80 -1.95
N LYS A 133 -22.06 -15.50 -1.78
CA LYS A 133 -21.76 -14.88 -0.47
C LYS A 133 -22.80 -15.20 0.59
N LYS A 134 -24.07 -15.35 0.21
CA LYS A 134 -25.15 -15.62 1.17
C LYS A 134 -25.08 -17.04 1.71
N ALA A 135 -24.93 -18.03 0.83
CA ALA A 135 -24.79 -19.43 1.23
C ALA A 135 -23.48 -19.65 2.01
N TYR A 136 -22.38 -19.01 1.56
CA TYR A 136 -21.10 -18.99 2.28
C TYR A 136 -21.28 -18.50 3.73
N GLN A 137 -21.90 -17.33 3.94
CA GLN A 137 -22.09 -16.75 5.27
C GLN A 137 -22.97 -17.63 6.17
N ALA A 138 -24.02 -18.22 5.60
CA ALA A 138 -24.91 -19.13 6.34
C ALA A 138 -24.15 -20.40 6.81
N THR A 139 -23.32 -20.97 5.92
CA THR A 139 -22.52 -22.15 6.27
C THR A 139 -21.42 -21.81 7.29
N ALA A 140 -20.76 -20.65 7.14
CA ALA A 140 -19.78 -20.16 8.10
C ALA A 140 -20.38 -20.00 9.51
N GLN A 141 -21.62 -19.53 9.62
CA GLN A 141 -22.31 -19.47 10.91
C GLN A 141 -22.58 -20.87 11.52
N ARG A 142 -22.92 -21.87 10.69
CA ARG A 142 -23.08 -23.25 11.15
C ARG A 142 -21.75 -23.81 11.66
N ILE A 143 -20.65 -23.60 10.95
CA ILE A 143 -19.31 -24.01 11.37
C ILE A 143 -18.98 -23.39 12.73
N LEU A 144 -19.17 -22.07 12.88
CA LEU A 144 -18.86 -21.38 14.13
C LEU A 144 -19.79 -21.76 15.30
N ALA A 145 -20.97 -22.28 15.02
CA ALA A 145 -21.85 -22.83 16.05
C ALA A 145 -21.33 -24.17 16.61
N VAL A 146 -20.60 -24.94 15.78
CA VAL A 146 -19.97 -26.21 16.16
C VAL A 146 -18.59 -25.97 16.77
N ASP A 147 -17.75 -25.18 16.06
CA ASP A 147 -16.41 -24.77 16.48
C ASP A 147 -16.22 -23.26 16.37
N PRO A 148 -16.42 -22.50 17.47
CA PRO A 148 -16.24 -21.04 17.48
C PRO A 148 -14.81 -20.57 17.15
N TYR A 149 -13.84 -21.48 17.19
CA TYR A 149 -12.43 -21.21 16.95
C TYR A 149 -11.92 -21.81 15.65
N ASN A 150 -12.82 -22.27 14.76
CA ASN A 150 -12.45 -22.82 13.46
C ASN A 150 -11.50 -21.86 12.73
N PRO A 151 -10.27 -22.28 12.39
CA PRO A 151 -9.25 -21.39 11.83
C PRO A 151 -9.65 -20.84 10.47
N SER A 152 -10.15 -21.69 9.57
CA SER A 152 -10.50 -21.32 8.20
C SER A 152 -11.53 -20.19 8.15
N VAL A 153 -12.66 -20.36 8.87
CA VAL A 153 -13.74 -19.34 8.90
C VAL A 153 -13.28 -18.05 9.57
N ASN A 154 -12.58 -18.16 10.71
CA ASN A 154 -12.13 -16.97 11.43
C ASN A 154 -11.05 -16.20 10.66
N ILE A 155 -10.16 -16.86 9.92
CA ILE A 155 -9.18 -16.21 9.02
C ILE A 155 -9.91 -15.45 7.92
N GLN A 156 -10.87 -16.09 7.25
CA GLN A 156 -11.61 -15.42 6.17
C GLN A 156 -12.39 -14.21 6.68
N GLN A 157 -13.06 -14.31 7.84
CA GLN A 157 -13.69 -13.15 8.48
C GLN A 157 -12.68 -12.06 8.82
N GLY A 158 -11.49 -12.44 9.27
CA GLY A 158 -10.39 -11.53 9.53
C GLY A 158 -9.98 -10.74 8.29
N LYS A 159 -9.84 -11.42 7.14
CA LYS A 159 -9.56 -10.80 5.83
C LYS A 159 -10.65 -9.82 5.42
N ASP A 160 -11.91 -10.23 5.52
CA ASP A 160 -13.06 -9.40 5.12
C ASP A 160 -13.14 -8.12 5.97
N TYR A 161 -12.90 -8.23 7.27
CA TYR A 161 -12.82 -7.08 8.16
C TYR A 161 -11.60 -6.20 7.87
N ALA A 162 -10.45 -6.79 7.55
CA ALA A 162 -9.23 -6.03 7.21
C ALA A 162 -9.41 -5.20 5.93
N VAL A 163 -9.97 -5.79 4.86
CA VAL A 163 -10.34 -5.09 3.62
C VAL A 163 -11.30 -3.93 3.89
N SER A 164 -12.25 -4.13 4.82
CA SER A 164 -13.20 -3.10 5.26
C SER A 164 -12.60 -2.09 6.26
N LYS A 165 -11.28 -2.14 6.52
CA LYS A 165 -10.55 -1.32 7.50
C LYS A 165 -11.08 -1.43 8.94
N LYS A 166 -11.82 -2.48 9.26
CA LYS A 166 -12.33 -2.78 10.62
C LYS A 166 -11.28 -3.57 11.42
N TYR A 167 -10.11 -2.96 11.61
CA TYR A 167 -8.91 -3.63 12.15
C TYR A 167 -9.11 -4.31 13.52
N LYS A 168 -9.90 -3.73 14.42
CA LYS A 168 -10.21 -4.36 15.72
C LYS A 168 -10.97 -5.67 15.57
N LEU A 169 -11.97 -5.72 14.66
CA LEU A 169 -12.73 -6.92 14.38
C LEU A 169 -11.88 -7.97 13.66
N ALA A 170 -11.05 -7.53 12.69
CA ALA A 170 -10.10 -8.40 12.00
C ALA A 170 -9.15 -9.08 12.98
N ARG A 171 -8.51 -8.31 13.88
CA ARG A 171 -7.63 -8.85 14.91
C ARG A 171 -8.31 -9.86 15.82
N THR A 172 -9.57 -9.57 16.21
CA THR A 172 -10.35 -10.49 17.04
C THR A 172 -10.61 -11.81 16.33
N SER A 173 -10.92 -11.77 15.03
CA SER A 173 -11.13 -12.97 14.22
C SER A 173 -9.85 -13.79 14.09
N TYR A 174 -8.70 -13.16 13.76
CA TYR A 174 -7.41 -13.85 13.74
C TYR A 174 -7.04 -14.44 15.11
N ALA A 175 -7.33 -13.72 16.21
CA ALA A 175 -7.09 -14.25 17.55
C ALA A 175 -7.95 -15.49 17.86
N LYS A 176 -9.19 -15.58 17.34
CA LYS A 176 -10.02 -16.78 17.43
C LYS A 176 -9.44 -17.92 16.60
N ALA A 177 -8.98 -17.65 15.38
CA ALA A 177 -8.31 -18.64 14.56
C ALA A 177 -7.08 -19.23 15.29
N LEU A 178 -6.28 -18.38 15.96
CA LEU A 178 -5.13 -18.80 16.75
C LEU A 178 -5.47 -19.60 18.01
N LYS A 179 -6.71 -19.54 18.50
CA LYS A 179 -7.18 -20.46 19.56
C LYS A 179 -7.44 -21.85 19.00
N GLY A 180 -7.92 -21.97 17.77
CA GLY A 180 -8.11 -23.26 17.10
C GLY A 180 -6.78 -23.86 16.65
N ASP A 181 -5.95 -23.06 15.99
CA ASP A 181 -4.60 -23.45 15.57
C ASP A 181 -3.58 -22.38 15.93
N LYS A 182 -2.82 -22.63 16.98
CA LYS A 182 -1.80 -21.69 17.50
C LYS A 182 -0.63 -21.46 16.54
N ARG A 183 -0.41 -22.34 15.57
CA ARG A 183 0.71 -22.30 14.64
C ARG A 183 0.31 -21.86 13.23
N ASN A 184 -0.95 -21.53 13.02
CA ASN A 184 -1.42 -21.11 11.72
C ASN A 184 -0.71 -19.81 11.28
N GLU A 185 0.13 -19.91 10.28
CA GLU A 185 0.97 -18.79 9.81
C GLU A 185 0.13 -17.61 9.31
N GLU A 186 -0.95 -17.88 8.60
CA GLU A 186 -1.83 -16.84 8.07
C GLU A 186 -2.55 -16.08 9.18
N ALA A 187 -3.03 -16.79 10.20
CA ALA A 187 -3.66 -16.18 11.36
C ALA A 187 -2.65 -15.38 12.20
N LEU A 188 -1.42 -15.89 12.35
CA LEU A 188 -0.33 -15.14 13.01
C LEU A 188 0.01 -13.87 12.26
N PHE A 189 0.18 -13.95 10.92
CA PHE A 189 0.45 -12.79 10.10
C PHE A 189 -0.68 -11.76 10.19
N GLY A 190 -1.93 -12.20 10.00
CA GLY A 190 -3.09 -11.31 10.09
C GLY A 190 -3.22 -10.66 11.47
N PHE A 191 -3.01 -11.40 12.55
CA PHE A 191 -3.02 -10.85 13.91
C PHE A 191 -1.91 -9.82 14.13
N ALA A 192 -0.68 -10.12 13.70
CA ALA A 192 0.46 -9.22 13.82
C ALA A 192 0.26 -7.92 13.02
N GLN A 193 -0.20 -8.05 11.76
CA GLN A 193 -0.48 -6.91 10.89
C GLN A 193 -1.60 -6.02 11.46
N MET A 194 -2.69 -6.61 11.96
CA MET A 194 -3.76 -5.83 12.57
C MET A 194 -3.33 -5.19 13.88
N SER A 195 -2.46 -5.85 14.65
CA SER A 195 -1.87 -5.26 15.86
C SER A 195 -1.01 -4.05 15.51
N TYR A 196 -0.21 -4.15 14.45
CA TYR A 196 0.58 -3.03 13.93
C TYR A 196 -0.31 -1.83 13.52
N TYR A 197 -1.38 -2.08 12.74
CA TYR A 197 -2.31 -0.99 12.34
C TYR A 197 -3.14 -0.40 13.48
N LEU A 198 -3.20 -1.08 14.63
CA LEU A 198 -3.86 -0.61 15.85
C LEU A 198 -2.88 0.01 16.86
N ASP A 199 -1.64 0.24 16.45
CA ASP A 199 -0.57 0.79 17.30
C ASP A 199 -0.23 -0.10 18.52
N ASP A 200 -0.57 -1.39 18.44
CA ASP A 200 -0.20 -2.39 19.44
C ASP A 200 1.14 -3.02 19.05
N VAL A 201 2.18 -2.18 19.10
CA VAL A 201 3.53 -2.49 18.61
C VAL A 201 4.12 -3.71 19.31
N GLN A 202 3.85 -3.90 20.60
CA GLN A 202 4.40 -5.02 21.36
C GLN A 202 3.85 -6.37 20.87
N ASN A 203 2.54 -6.48 20.70
CA ASN A 203 1.92 -7.68 20.17
C ASN A 203 2.29 -7.92 18.70
N ALA A 204 2.38 -6.87 17.88
CA ALA A 204 2.84 -6.98 16.51
C ALA A 204 4.24 -7.56 16.44
N LYS A 205 5.20 -6.96 17.16
CA LYS A 205 6.59 -7.40 17.20
C LYS A 205 6.74 -8.84 17.67
N ALA A 206 6.16 -9.18 18.83
CA ALA A 206 6.25 -10.53 19.39
C ALA A 206 5.66 -11.58 18.44
N THR A 207 4.59 -11.23 17.70
CA THR A 207 3.95 -12.17 16.77
C THR A 207 4.74 -12.33 15.49
N PHE A 208 5.35 -11.25 14.94
CA PHE A 208 6.26 -11.37 13.80
C PHE A 208 7.55 -12.15 14.17
N GLU A 209 8.10 -11.95 15.37
CA GLU A 209 9.24 -12.73 15.86
C GLU A 209 8.87 -14.22 15.95
N ARG A 210 7.69 -14.54 16.46
CA ARG A 210 7.18 -15.93 16.50
C ARG A 210 6.95 -16.52 15.10
N LEU A 211 6.52 -15.73 14.13
CA LEU A 211 6.44 -16.16 12.73
C LEU A 211 7.81 -16.53 12.19
N LEU A 212 8.85 -15.76 12.50
CA LEU A 212 10.23 -16.05 12.08
C LEU A 212 10.82 -17.30 12.77
N GLU A 213 10.37 -17.64 13.98
CA GLU A 213 10.74 -18.90 14.64
C GLU A 213 10.17 -20.12 13.89
N GLN A 214 8.99 -19.97 13.26
CA GLN A 214 8.36 -21.05 12.50
C GLN A 214 8.82 -21.07 11.04
N ASN A 215 8.96 -19.90 10.43
CA ASN A 215 9.37 -19.71 9.04
C ASN A 215 10.45 -18.63 8.97
N PRO A 216 11.73 -19.00 9.08
CA PRO A 216 12.87 -18.07 8.99
C PRO A 216 12.95 -17.32 7.65
N ASP A 217 12.29 -17.83 6.60
CA ASP A 217 12.27 -17.24 5.26
C ASP A 217 11.04 -16.34 5.02
N SER A 218 10.35 -15.91 6.07
CA SER A 218 9.25 -14.96 5.95
C SER A 218 9.75 -13.53 5.70
N ALA A 219 9.93 -13.16 4.43
CA ALA A 219 10.37 -11.82 4.01
C ALA A 219 9.48 -10.72 4.60
N ILE A 220 8.17 -10.92 4.58
CA ILE A 220 7.19 -9.95 5.07
C ILE A 220 7.33 -9.68 6.58
N SER A 221 7.67 -10.71 7.38
CA SER A 221 7.89 -10.54 8.82
C SER A 221 9.13 -9.69 9.10
N TYR A 222 10.22 -9.87 8.34
CA TYR A 222 11.38 -9.00 8.41
C TYR A 222 11.04 -7.56 8.02
N ALA A 223 10.24 -7.35 6.98
CA ALA A 223 9.83 -6.02 6.55
C ALA A 223 9.02 -5.28 7.63
N TYR A 224 8.03 -5.94 8.26
CA TYR A 224 7.26 -5.32 9.35
C TYR A 224 8.11 -5.05 10.61
N LEU A 225 9.00 -5.96 10.99
CA LEU A 225 9.95 -5.69 12.08
C LEU A 225 10.90 -4.54 11.74
N GLY A 226 11.24 -4.38 10.46
CA GLY A 226 11.97 -3.23 9.94
C GLY A 226 11.19 -1.92 10.12
N LYS A 227 9.90 -1.89 9.76
CA LYS A 227 9.01 -0.74 9.96
C LYS A 227 8.89 -0.36 11.42
N ILE A 228 8.62 -1.34 12.29
CA ILE A 228 8.57 -1.12 13.74
C ILE A 228 9.89 -0.53 14.26
N SER A 229 11.04 -1.06 13.79
CA SER A 229 12.35 -0.52 14.20
C SER A 229 12.58 0.91 13.69
N ALA A 230 12.03 1.27 12.53
CA ALA A 230 12.14 2.62 11.99
C ALA A 230 11.24 3.62 12.74
N GLU A 231 10.07 3.21 13.18
CA GLU A 231 9.19 4.01 14.06
C GLU A 231 9.88 4.32 15.41
N ASP A 232 10.62 3.36 15.94
CA ASP A 232 11.51 3.54 17.10
C ASP A 232 12.79 4.34 16.77
N GLN A 233 12.90 4.94 15.57
CA GLN A 233 14.06 5.65 15.04
C GLN A 233 15.36 4.81 14.99
N ASN A 234 15.27 3.50 15.12
CA ASN A 234 16.41 2.59 15.00
C ASN A 234 16.61 2.19 13.53
N PHE A 235 17.02 3.16 12.70
CA PHE A 235 17.18 2.98 11.26
C PHE A 235 18.28 1.98 10.87
N LEU A 236 19.29 1.76 11.73
CA LEU A 236 20.30 0.73 11.50
C LEU A 236 19.71 -0.68 11.58
N ARG A 237 18.88 -0.93 12.61
CA ARG A 237 18.17 -2.20 12.73
C ARG A 237 17.14 -2.37 11.61
N ALA A 238 16.41 -1.32 11.28
CA ALA A 238 15.44 -1.31 10.17
C ALA A 238 16.11 -1.67 8.83
N GLU A 239 17.26 -1.05 8.51
CA GLU A 239 18.08 -1.37 7.34
C GLU A 239 18.49 -2.86 7.32
N SER A 240 18.99 -3.38 8.45
CA SER A 240 19.41 -4.78 8.53
C SER A 240 18.25 -5.75 8.27
N LEU A 241 17.07 -5.47 8.84
CA LEU A 241 15.89 -6.32 8.72
C LEU A 241 15.33 -6.29 7.30
N VAL A 242 15.18 -5.11 6.68
CA VAL A 242 14.65 -5.03 5.32
C VAL A 242 15.62 -5.62 4.29
N LYS A 243 16.93 -5.58 4.53
CA LYS A 243 17.91 -6.28 3.68
C LYS A 243 17.74 -7.79 3.73
N LYS A 244 17.33 -8.37 4.86
CA LYS A 244 16.97 -9.80 4.93
C LYS A 244 15.71 -10.07 4.10
N ALA A 245 14.69 -9.20 4.16
CA ALA A 245 13.50 -9.32 3.32
C ALA A 245 13.85 -9.29 1.83
N ILE A 246 14.73 -8.37 1.41
CA ILE A 246 15.21 -8.27 0.02
C ILE A 246 16.01 -9.51 -0.41
N ALA A 247 16.78 -10.11 0.49
CA ALA A 247 17.54 -11.31 0.18
C ALA A 247 16.64 -12.51 -0.11
N ILE A 248 15.48 -12.58 0.54
CA ILE A 248 14.46 -13.62 0.34
C ILE A 248 13.61 -13.31 -0.91
N GLU A 249 13.13 -12.07 -1.04
CA GLU A 249 12.29 -11.62 -2.15
C GLU A 249 12.94 -10.43 -2.89
N PRO A 250 13.91 -10.66 -3.79
CA PRO A 250 14.71 -9.59 -4.40
C PRO A 250 13.94 -8.75 -5.43
N ASN A 251 12.76 -9.17 -5.84
CA ASN A 251 11.93 -8.47 -6.83
C ASN A 251 10.77 -7.67 -6.20
N ASN A 252 10.68 -7.63 -4.89
CA ASN A 252 9.65 -6.86 -4.20
C ASN A 252 10.09 -5.39 -4.06
N TYR A 253 9.53 -4.50 -4.87
CA TYR A 253 9.92 -3.09 -4.91
C TYR A 253 9.62 -2.33 -3.61
N ASP A 254 8.61 -2.76 -2.82
CA ASP A 254 8.25 -2.11 -1.55
C ASP A 254 9.41 -2.16 -0.54
N TYR A 255 10.17 -3.26 -0.53
CA TYR A 255 11.32 -3.39 0.36
C TYR A 255 12.44 -2.41 -0.01
N TYR A 256 12.61 -2.09 -1.31
CA TYR A 256 13.56 -1.06 -1.73
C TYR A 256 13.06 0.35 -1.40
N MET A 257 11.74 0.57 -1.39
CA MET A 257 11.18 1.84 -0.94
C MET A 257 11.47 2.06 0.55
N ASP A 258 11.21 1.04 1.38
CA ASP A 258 11.50 1.07 2.81
C ASP A 258 13.01 1.25 3.06
N LEU A 259 13.87 0.47 2.39
CA LEU A 259 15.33 0.57 2.52
C LEU A 259 15.84 1.98 2.17
N GLY A 260 15.39 2.53 1.05
CA GLY A 260 15.77 3.88 0.64
C GLY A 260 15.38 4.94 1.68
N SER A 261 14.18 4.81 2.27
CA SER A 261 13.72 5.70 3.33
C SER A 261 14.58 5.60 4.60
N TYR A 262 14.97 4.39 4.99
CA TYR A 262 15.84 4.19 6.16
C TYR A 262 17.25 4.72 5.92
N LEU A 263 17.78 4.57 4.70
CA LEU A 263 19.08 5.12 4.32
C LEU A 263 19.08 6.66 4.32
N ARG A 264 18.00 7.27 3.78
CA ARG A 264 17.83 8.73 3.82
C ARG A 264 17.80 9.24 5.25
N SER A 265 17.04 8.58 6.15
CA SER A 265 16.97 8.95 7.57
C SER A 265 18.32 8.83 8.30
N GLN A 266 19.25 8.04 7.77
CA GLN A 266 20.63 7.93 8.25
C GLN A 266 21.58 8.96 7.59
N GLY A 267 21.11 9.84 6.70
CA GLY A 267 21.94 10.77 5.93
C GLY A 267 22.71 10.11 4.78
N LYS A 268 22.43 8.84 4.46
CA LYS A 268 23.09 8.09 3.37
C LYS A 268 22.38 8.35 2.04
N PHE A 269 22.39 9.61 1.59
CA PHE A 269 21.57 10.09 0.47
C PHE A 269 21.88 9.39 -0.87
N ASP A 270 23.15 9.16 -1.21
CA ASP A 270 23.52 8.47 -2.46
C ASP A 270 23.04 7.02 -2.48
N ALA A 271 23.16 6.32 -1.35
CA ALA A 271 22.68 4.96 -1.22
C ALA A 271 21.15 4.89 -1.27
N ALA A 272 20.44 5.86 -0.70
CA ALA A 272 18.98 5.98 -0.78
C ALA A 272 18.54 6.18 -2.23
N ALA A 273 19.16 7.12 -2.96
CA ALA A 273 18.85 7.36 -4.37
C ALA A 273 19.08 6.10 -5.23
N ALA A 274 20.23 5.44 -5.10
CA ALA A 274 20.53 4.20 -5.81
C ALA A 274 19.54 3.08 -5.49
N THR A 275 19.03 3.03 -4.25
CA THR A 275 18.03 2.05 -3.82
C THR A 275 16.67 2.33 -4.47
N TRP A 276 16.22 3.59 -4.50
CA TRP A 276 14.96 3.95 -5.17
C TRP A 276 15.04 3.84 -6.69
N GLU A 277 16.22 4.10 -7.31
CA GLU A 277 16.44 3.79 -8.73
C GLU A 277 16.26 2.30 -9.04
N LYS A 278 16.62 1.41 -8.09
CA LYS A 278 16.36 -0.01 -8.24
C LYS A 278 14.86 -0.33 -8.14
N ALA A 279 14.13 0.34 -7.25
CA ALA A 279 12.67 0.21 -7.17
C ALA A 279 11.99 0.64 -8.48
N THR A 280 12.43 1.75 -9.12
CA THR A 280 11.87 2.18 -10.42
C THR A 280 12.15 1.22 -11.57
N LYS A 281 13.21 0.41 -11.49
CA LYS A 281 13.50 -0.64 -12.48
C LYS A 281 12.61 -1.86 -12.27
N LEU A 282 12.24 -2.17 -11.03
CA LEU A 282 11.34 -3.27 -10.69
C LEU A 282 9.90 -2.94 -11.05
N ASP A 283 9.44 -1.73 -10.72
CA ASP A 283 8.14 -1.21 -11.15
C ASP A 283 8.25 0.21 -11.71
N PRO A 284 8.39 0.36 -13.04
CA PRO A 284 8.45 1.67 -13.70
C PRO A 284 7.16 2.48 -13.64
N THR A 285 6.06 1.90 -13.19
CA THR A 285 4.76 2.58 -13.06
C THR A 285 4.54 3.17 -11.67
N TYR A 286 5.40 2.82 -10.71
CA TYR A 286 5.24 3.23 -9.32
C TYR A 286 5.77 4.66 -9.08
N PHE A 287 4.86 5.63 -9.15
CA PHE A 287 5.19 7.05 -9.11
C PHE A 287 5.92 7.52 -7.84
N LEU A 288 5.66 6.86 -6.67
CA LEU A 288 6.28 7.28 -5.41
C LEU A 288 7.81 7.11 -5.42
N ALA A 289 8.34 6.10 -6.12
CA ALA A 289 9.79 5.93 -6.23
C ALA A 289 10.42 7.13 -6.96
N TYR A 290 9.79 7.61 -8.03
CA TYR A 290 10.22 8.83 -8.73
C TYR A 290 10.04 10.08 -7.86
N ALA A 291 8.97 10.15 -7.06
CA ALA A 291 8.76 11.28 -6.15
C ALA A 291 9.85 11.38 -5.08
N TYR A 292 10.25 10.24 -4.50
CA TYR A 292 11.36 10.21 -3.54
C TYR A 292 12.71 10.54 -4.18
N LEU A 293 12.96 10.05 -5.42
CA LEU A 293 14.15 10.43 -6.18
C LEU A 293 14.17 11.92 -6.51
N ALA A 294 13.04 12.47 -6.96
CA ALA A 294 12.95 13.90 -7.22
C ALA A 294 13.26 14.71 -5.95
N GLY A 295 12.62 14.37 -4.82
CA GLY A 295 12.85 15.07 -3.57
C GLY A 295 14.29 15.00 -3.06
N ILE A 296 14.96 13.84 -3.15
CA ILE A 296 16.34 13.71 -2.67
C ILE A 296 17.35 14.43 -3.59
N TYR A 297 17.09 14.46 -4.90
CA TYR A 297 17.91 15.22 -5.83
C TYR A 297 17.70 16.72 -5.65
N ASP A 298 16.47 17.12 -5.36
CA ASP A 298 16.11 18.51 -5.10
C ASP A 298 16.74 19.03 -3.79
N GLU A 299 16.70 18.26 -2.70
CA GLU A 299 17.37 18.57 -1.43
C GLU A 299 18.90 18.76 -1.57
N ARG A 300 19.47 18.26 -2.65
CA ARG A 300 20.91 18.31 -2.95
C ARG A 300 21.25 19.28 -4.08
N ASP A 301 20.32 20.14 -4.45
CA ASP A 301 20.45 21.11 -5.55
C ASP A 301 20.82 20.47 -6.92
N MET A 302 20.48 19.17 -7.10
CA MET A 302 20.65 18.45 -8.36
C MET A 302 19.42 18.63 -9.24
N PHE A 303 19.08 19.87 -9.59
CA PHE A 303 17.80 20.29 -10.16
C PHE A 303 17.43 19.58 -11.46
N ASP A 304 18.40 19.33 -12.35
CA ASP A 304 18.13 18.60 -13.60
C ASP A 304 17.60 17.18 -13.34
N LYS A 305 18.21 16.48 -12.38
CA LYS A 305 17.75 15.14 -12.00
C LYS A 305 16.41 15.19 -11.25
N ALA A 306 16.19 16.20 -10.42
CA ALA A 306 14.92 16.40 -9.76
C ALA A 306 13.80 16.62 -10.79
N LEU A 307 13.97 17.50 -11.76
CA LEU A 307 13.05 17.77 -12.85
C LEU A 307 12.74 16.50 -13.67
N GLU A 308 13.76 15.75 -14.06
CA GLU A 308 13.57 14.49 -14.79
C GLU A 308 12.63 13.54 -14.03
N ASN A 309 12.83 13.41 -12.71
CA ASN A 309 12.01 12.52 -11.90
C ASN A 309 10.62 13.09 -11.63
N TYR A 310 10.45 14.40 -11.40
CA TYR A 310 9.12 15.02 -11.30
C TYR A 310 8.32 14.85 -12.60
N HIS A 311 8.93 14.95 -13.77
CA HIS A 311 8.27 14.64 -15.04
C HIS A 311 7.80 13.19 -15.12
N LYS A 312 8.59 12.23 -14.58
CA LYS A 312 8.15 10.82 -14.48
C LYS A 312 6.98 10.65 -13.51
N VAL A 313 6.98 11.39 -12.38
CA VAL A 313 5.83 11.41 -11.46
C VAL A 313 4.58 11.90 -12.18
N ILE A 314 4.64 13.04 -12.89
CA ILE A 314 3.50 13.60 -13.63
C ILE A 314 3.00 12.62 -14.70
N LYS A 315 3.90 11.93 -15.39
CA LYS A 315 3.56 10.93 -16.41
C LYS A 315 2.87 9.71 -15.84
N THR A 316 3.35 9.19 -14.69
CA THR A 316 2.83 7.95 -14.09
C THR A 316 1.62 8.18 -13.20
N ASN A 317 1.53 9.36 -12.57
CA ASN A 317 0.38 9.77 -11.76
C ASN A 317 0.03 11.25 -11.98
N PRO A 318 -0.72 11.59 -13.06
CA PRO A 318 -1.10 12.96 -13.35
C PRO A 318 -1.94 13.65 -12.27
N LYS A 319 -2.48 12.91 -11.30
CA LYS A 319 -3.26 13.47 -10.19
C LYS A 319 -2.40 13.89 -8.99
N TYR A 320 -1.12 13.60 -8.99
CA TYR A 320 -0.22 13.98 -7.91
C TYR A 320 0.20 15.44 -8.07
N PHE A 321 -0.62 16.35 -7.58
CA PHE A 321 -0.52 17.79 -7.85
C PHE A 321 0.79 18.43 -7.34
N TYR A 322 1.39 17.92 -6.27
CA TYR A 322 2.66 18.42 -5.76
C TYR A 322 3.78 18.38 -6.80
N ALA A 323 3.78 17.39 -7.69
CA ALA A 323 4.80 17.34 -8.75
C ALA A 323 4.70 18.50 -9.74
N TYR A 324 3.49 19.04 -9.96
CA TYR A 324 3.33 20.23 -10.82
C TYR A 324 3.86 21.49 -10.12
N GLU A 325 3.64 21.63 -8.82
CA GLU A 325 4.16 22.75 -8.03
C GLU A 325 5.69 22.74 -8.04
N GLU A 326 6.31 21.63 -7.66
CA GLU A 326 7.77 21.53 -7.62
C GLU A 326 8.41 21.68 -9.01
N THR A 327 7.80 21.08 -10.04
CA THR A 327 8.27 21.28 -11.42
C THR A 327 8.21 22.76 -11.81
N ALA A 328 7.13 23.47 -11.48
CA ALA A 328 6.98 24.88 -11.80
C ALA A 328 8.04 25.75 -11.10
N ILE A 329 8.34 25.45 -9.84
CA ILE A 329 9.35 26.14 -9.04
C ILE A 329 10.76 25.94 -9.66
N LEU A 330 11.11 24.71 -9.99
CA LEU A 330 12.42 24.39 -10.58
C LEU A 330 12.56 24.96 -12.00
N GLU A 331 11.51 24.92 -12.82
CA GLU A 331 11.49 25.56 -14.16
C GLU A 331 11.61 27.09 -14.03
N TYR A 332 10.98 27.71 -13.02
CA TYR A 332 11.18 29.13 -12.71
C TYR A 332 12.63 29.43 -12.34
N HIS A 333 13.21 28.63 -11.47
CA HIS A 333 14.61 28.78 -11.06
C HIS A 333 15.60 28.62 -12.25
N ALA A 334 15.33 27.68 -13.14
CA ALA A 334 16.12 27.47 -14.35
C ALA A 334 15.93 28.58 -15.42
N GLY A 335 15.03 29.55 -15.20
CA GLY A 335 14.71 30.59 -16.18
C GLY A 335 13.76 30.14 -17.30
N ASN A 336 13.21 28.94 -17.24
CA ASN A 336 12.30 28.39 -18.23
C ASN A 336 10.86 28.88 -17.97
N PHE A 337 10.65 30.19 -17.97
CA PHE A 337 9.41 30.83 -17.51
C PHE A 337 8.16 30.36 -18.25
N GLN A 338 8.25 29.98 -19.54
CA GLN A 338 7.11 29.49 -20.29
C GLN A 338 6.64 28.11 -19.76
N ASN A 339 7.57 27.22 -19.40
CA ASN A 339 7.27 25.94 -18.78
C ASN A 339 6.71 26.15 -17.38
N ALA A 340 7.33 27.02 -16.58
CA ALA A 340 6.86 27.37 -15.23
C ALA A 340 5.40 27.84 -15.26
N ILE A 341 5.01 28.71 -16.21
CA ILE A 341 3.61 29.14 -16.41
C ILE A 341 2.67 27.94 -16.63
N SER A 342 3.09 27.00 -17.48
CA SER A 342 2.28 25.81 -17.76
C SER A 342 2.04 24.97 -16.52
N TYR A 343 3.11 24.69 -15.76
CA TYR A 343 3.03 23.87 -14.57
C TYR A 343 2.33 24.58 -13.40
N PHE A 344 2.54 25.86 -13.18
CA PHE A 344 1.78 26.64 -12.18
C PHE A 344 0.28 26.70 -12.54
N ASN A 345 -0.08 26.77 -13.81
CA ASN A 345 -1.48 26.68 -14.21
C ASN A 345 -2.07 25.30 -13.88
N LYS A 346 -1.32 24.22 -14.09
CA LYS A 346 -1.75 22.88 -13.70
C LYS A 346 -1.88 22.73 -12.18
N ALA A 347 -0.96 23.24 -11.40
CA ALA A 347 -1.06 23.28 -9.94
C ALA A 347 -2.31 24.06 -9.50
N TYR A 348 -2.61 25.19 -10.14
CA TYR A 348 -3.81 25.99 -9.86
C TYR A 348 -5.14 25.27 -10.17
N GLU A 349 -5.19 24.38 -11.15
CA GLU A 349 -6.38 23.56 -11.43
C GLU A 349 -6.76 22.66 -10.23
N TYR A 350 -5.76 22.19 -9.45
CA TYR A 350 -5.97 21.34 -8.28
C TYR A 350 -6.19 22.12 -6.98
N SER A 351 -5.45 23.22 -6.83
CA SER A 351 -5.53 24.08 -5.64
C SER A 351 -5.58 25.54 -6.08
N GLN A 352 -6.74 26.17 -6.02
CA GLN A 352 -6.93 27.55 -6.49
C GLN A 352 -6.18 28.59 -5.60
N ASN A 353 -4.92 28.31 -5.31
CA ASN A 353 -4.05 29.18 -4.53
C ASN A 353 -3.62 30.38 -5.36
N LEU A 354 -3.83 31.59 -4.84
CA LEU A 354 -3.43 32.85 -5.48
C LEU A 354 -1.92 32.88 -5.79
N SER A 355 -1.09 32.29 -4.96
CA SER A 355 0.35 32.20 -5.14
C SER A 355 0.76 31.76 -6.54
N TYR A 356 0.08 30.75 -7.09
CA TYR A 356 0.40 30.27 -8.44
C TYR A 356 0.12 31.33 -9.51
N LYS A 357 -0.96 32.11 -9.39
CA LYS A 357 -1.29 33.18 -10.34
C LYS A 357 -0.33 34.37 -10.22
N LEU A 358 0.14 34.67 -9.02
CA LEU A 358 1.17 35.69 -8.81
C LEU A 358 2.52 35.23 -9.40
N MET A 359 2.89 33.96 -9.23
CA MET A 359 4.09 33.40 -9.88
C MET A 359 3.97 33.38 -11.40
N ILE A 360 2.81 33.06 -11.97
CA ILE A 360 2.55 33.17 -13.41
C ILE A 360 2.71 34.61 -13.89
N ALA A 361 2.19 35.57 -13.14
CA ALA A 361 2.36 36.99 -13.46
C ALA A 361 3.84 37.40 -13.42
N ALA A 362 4.60 36.93 -12.41
CA ALA A 362 6.04 37.15 -12.34
C ALA A 362 6.78 36.57 -13.54
N CYS A 363 6.43 35.34 -13.96
CA CYS A 363 6.98 34.74 -15.18
C CYS A 363 6.70 35.60 -16.43
N PHE A 364 5.50 36.16 -16.56
CA PHE A 364 5.21 37.07 -17.67
C PHE A 364 6.02 38.36 -17.62
N TYR A 365 6.28 38.93 -16.42
CA TYR A 365 7.20 40.05 -16.27
C TYR A 365 8.64 39.71 -16.72
N LYS A 366 9.14 38.53 -16.29
CA LYS A 366 10.46 38.02 -16.77
C LYS A 366 10.52 37.87 -18.30
N LEU A 367 9.41 37.48 -18.92
CA LEU A 367 9.23 37.37 -20.37
C LEU A 367 8.98 38.72 -21.07
N LYS A 368 8.94 39.83 -20.34
CA LYS A 368 8.60 41.17 -20.85
C LYS A 368 7.20 41.29 -21.46
N LYS A 369 6.25 40.57 -20.86
CA LYS A 369 4.82 40.52 -21.29
C LYS A 369 3.88 41.03 -20.18
N PRO A 370 3.95 42.30 -19.76
CA PRO A 370 3.18 42.84 -18.64
C PRO A 370 1.65 42.78 -18.85
N LEU A 371 1.21 42.86 -20.11
CA LEU A 371 -0.21 42.73 -20.44
C LEU A 371 -0.76 41.33 -20.11
N ASP A 372 0.04 40.28 -20.36
CA ASP A 372 -0.33 38.92 -20.04
C ASP A 372 -0.37 38.70 -18.52
N ALA A 373 0.55 39.34 -17.76
CA ALA A 373 0.50 39.34 -16.30
C ALA A 373 -0.82 39.95 -15.77
N LYS A 374 -1.26 41.07 -16.34
CA LYS A 374 -2.56 41.66 -16.03
C LYS A 374 -3.73 40.74 -16.37
N ASN A 375 -3.71 40.15 -17.56
CA ASN A 375 -4.78 39.30 -18.04
C ASN A 375 -4.96 38.03 -17.19
N ILE A 376 -3.89 37.43 -16.68
CA ILE A 376 -3.98 36.23 -15.84
C ILE A 376 -4.52 36.51 -14.43
N LEU A 377 -4.31 37.73 -13.90
CA LEU A 377 -4.79 38.16 -12.60
C LEU A 377 -6.24 38.66 -12.62
N ALA A 378 -6.69 39.25 -13.73
CA ALA A 378 -8.00 39.88 -13.82
C ALA A 378 -9.19 38.94 -13.47
N PRO A 379 -9.24 37.67 -13.90
CA PRO A 379 -10.31 36.74 -13.51
C PRO A 379 -10.29 36.43 -12.00
N VAL A 380 -9.10 36.21 -11.43
CA VAL A 380 -8.92 35.89 -10.02
C VAL A 380 -9.35 37.06 -9.13
N MET A 381 -8.99 38.27 -9.50
CA MET A 381 -9.38 39.48 -8.77
C MET A 381 -10.90 39.66 -8.65
N LYS A 382 -11.67 39.13 -9.61
CA LYS A 382 -13.15 39.17 -9.53
C LYS A 382 -13.71 38.27 -8.44
N THR A 383 -12.97 37.26 -8.01
CA THR A 383 -13.40 36.30 -6.98
C THR A 383 -12.88 36.65 -5.58
N LEU A 384 -11.95 37.60 -5.47
CA LEU A 384 -11.36 38.01 -4.21
C LEU A 384 -12.15 39.18 -3.59
N ASP A 385 -12.21 39.20 -2.26
CA ASP A 385 -12.68 40.38 -1.50
C ASP A 385 -11.73 41.55 -1.76
N ARG A 386 -12.26 42.68 -2.19
CA ARG A 386 -11.52 43.91 -2.51
C ARG A 386 -10.72 44.47 -1.35
N GLU A 387 -11.21 44.26 -0.12
CA GLU A 387 -10.51 44.69 1.09
C GLU A 387 -9.46 43.70 1.59
N SER A 388 -9.39 42.50 0.96
CA SER A 388 -8.39 41.49 1.35
C SER A 388 -6.97 41.89 0.91
N LEU A 389 -5.97 41.42 1.67
CA LEU A 389 -4.57 41.60 1.34
C LEU A 389 -4.22 40.88 0.01
N ASP A 390 -4.90 39.75 -0.23
CA ASP A 390 -4.74 38.96 -1.47
C ASP A 390 -5.15 39.76 -2.70
N TYR A 391 -6.31 40.45 -2.64
CA TYR A 391 -6.76 41.31 -3.72
C TYR A 391 -5.80 42.48 -3.95
N GLN A 392 -5.32 43.12 -2.85
CA GLN A 392 -4.42 44.24 -2.98
C GLN A 392 -3.07 43.85 -3.59
N MET A 393 -2.55 42.67 -3.26
CA MET A 393 -1.34 42.14 -3.87
C MET A 393 -1.55 41.79 -5.35
N ALA A 394 -2.66 41.10 -5.71
CA ALA A 394 -2.98 40.81 -7.09
C ALA A 394 -3.14 42.08 -7.94
N ARG A 395 -3.79 43.10 -7.37
CA ARG A 395 -3.95 44.41 -8.01
C ARG A 395 -2.60 45.12 -8.18
N PHE A 396 -1.72 45.05 -7.20
CA PHE A 396 -0.37 45.64 -7.26
C PHE A 396 0.43 45.07 -8.44
N TYR A 397 0.37 43.76 -8.68
CA TYR A 397 0.98 43.11 -9.85
C TYR A 397 0.24 43.39 -11.18
N SER A 398 -1.08 43.66 -11.11
CA SER A 398 -1.89 43.94 -12.32
C SER A 398 -1.73 45.36 -12.84
N ASP A 399 -1.63 46.35 -11.97
CA ASP A 399 -1.73 47.78 -12.30
C ASP A 399 -0.38 48.42 -12.66
N ASN A 400 0.68 47.62 -12.78
CA ASN A 400 2.01 48.04 -13.22
C ASN A 400 2.54 49.25 -12.45
N TYR A 401 2.68 49.11 -11.15
CA TYR A 401 3.28 50.03 -10.19
C TYR A 401 2.60 51.40 -10.03
N ASN A 402 1.92 51.56 -8.93
CA ASN A 402 1.52 52.87 -8.41
C ASN A 402 2.20 53.10 -7.05
N ARG A 403 3.19 54.03 -6.96
CA ARG A 403 3.92 54.34 -5.74
C ARG A 403 2.97 54.68 -4.54
N ASN A 404 1.86 55.33 -4.80
CA ASN A 404 0.88 55.63 -3.74
C ASN A 404 0.18 54.36 -3.19
N ALA A 405 0.03 53.33 -4.02
CA ALA A 405 -0.55 52.07 -3.59
C ALA A 405 0.45 51.20 -2.83
N GLU A 406 1.74 51.31 -3.09
CA GLU A 406 2.82 50.55 -2.44
C GLU A 406 2.83 50.82 -0.92
N GLY A 407 2.88 52.10 -0.49
CA GLY A 407 2.90 52.45 0.93
C GLY A 407 1.70 51.92 1.72
N ALA A 408 0.52 51.96 1.13
CA ALA A 408 -0.70 51.39 1.74
C ALA A 408 -0.63 49.88 1.84
N LEU A 409 -0.11 49.20 0.80
CA LEU A 409 0.06 47.76 0.80
C LEU A 409 1.09 47.32 1.86
N VAL A 410 2.22 47.99 1.94
CA VAL A 410 3.25 47.73 2.97
C VAL A 410 2.66 47.85 4.38
N GLN A 411 1.91 48.89 4.67
CA GLN A 411 1.26 49.06 5.99
C GLN A 411 0.29 47.90 6.30
N ARG A 412 -0.44 47.40 5.32
CA ARG A 412 -1.33 46.23 5.48
C ARG A 412 -0.56 44.95 5.72
N ILE A 413 0.53 44.72 4.99
CA ILE A 413 1.41 43.56 5.19
C ILE A 413 2.00 43.57 6.61
N GLU A 414 2.46 44.73 7.09
CA GLU A 414 3.02 44.81 8.46
C GLU A 414 1.99 44.56 9.56
N LYS A 415 0.72 44.86 9.30
CA LYS A 415 -0.39 44.59 10.22
C LYS A 415 -0.97 43.19 10.15
N GLU A 416 -0.56 42.36 9.13
CA GLU A 416 -1.05 41.00 9.01
C GLU A 416 -0.54 40.15 10.19
N GLU A 417 -1.46 39.54 10.92
CA GLU A 417 -1.16 38.73 12.11
C GLU A 417 -0.76 37.29 11.77
N ASN A 418 -1.32 36.75 10.66
CA ASN A 418 -0.95 35.43 10.21
C ASN A 418 0.47 35.46 9.61
N SER A 419 1.42 34.88 10.33
CA SER A 419 2.84 34.88 9.96
C SER A 419 3.09 34.25 8.58
N GLN A 420 2.42 33.16 8.22
CA GLN A 420 2.58 32.50 6.91
C GLN A 420 2.07 33.41 5.77
N LYS A 421 0.90 34.04 5.97
CA LYS A 421 0.34 34.97 4.99
C LYS A 421 1.22 36.22 4.86
N LYS A 422 1.67 36.78 5.99
CA LYS A 422 2.60 37.90 6.00
C LYS A 422 3.87 37.58 5.22
N GLY A 423 4.49 36.44 5.48
CA GLY A 423 5.70 36.01 4.79
C GLY A 423 5.52 35.87 3.29
N LYS A 424 4.40 35.27 2.84
CA LYS A 424 4.07 35.21 1.41
C LYS A 424 3.96 36.59 0.78
N MET A 425 3.27 37.53 1.43
CA MET A 425 3.13 38.89 0.90
C MET A 425 4.44 39.66 0.91
N GLN A 426 5.30 39.46 1.91
CA GLN A 426 6.67 39.99 1.92
C GLN A 426 7.50 39.42 0.78
N PHE A 427 7.38 38.12 0.50
CA PHE A 427 8.02 37.52 -0.69
C PHE A 427 7.60 38.21 -1.99
N TYR A 428 6.29 38.40 -2.22
CA TYR A 428 5.82 39.04 -3.44
C TYR A 428 6.25 40.52 -3.55
N MET A 429 6.42 41.23 -2.44
CA MET A 429 7.06 42.55 -2.48
C MET A 429 8.52 42.47 -2.91
N GLY A 430 9.29 41.50 -2.38
CA GLY A 430 10.68 41.26 -2.78
C GLY A 430 10.79 40.91 -4.26
N LEU A 431 9.98 39.97 -4.72
CA LEU A 431 9.92 39.52 -6.09
C LEU A 431 9.56 40.66 -7.06
N TYR A 432 8.61 41.53 -6.68
CA TYR A 432 8.28 42.69 -7.50
C TYR A 432 9.45 43.66 -7.61
N ASN A 433 10.16 43.97 -6.52
CA ASN A 433 11.35 44.79 -6.53
C ASN A 433 12.45 44.21 -7.44
N GLU A 434 12.69 42.89 -7.38
CA GLU A 434 13.59 42.17 -8.27
C GLU A 434 13.18 42.33 -9.76
N LEU A 435 11.89 42.16 -10.07
CA LEU A 435 11.34 42.31 -11.41
C LEU A 435 11.54 43.75 -11.97
N MET A 436 11.54 44.74 -11.10
CA MET A 436 11.75 46.15 -11.44
C MET A 436 13.22 46.55 -11.41
N GLY A 437 14.15 45.63 -11.10
CA GLY A 437 15.60 45.91 -11.02
C GLY A 437 16.06 46.68 -9.79
N ALA A 438 15.21 46.69 -8.74
CA ALA A 438 15.49 47.36 -7.46
C ALA A 438 16.14 46.37 -6.47
N ASP A 439 17.39 45.96 -6.71
CA ASP A 439 18.07 44.90 -5.98
C ASP A 439 18.10 45.15 -4.46
N SER A 440 18.38 46.36 -4.00
CA SER A 440 18.36 46.68 -2.54
C SER A 440 16.99 46.44 -1.91
N GLY A 441 15.92 46.91 -2.56
CA GLY A 441 14.56 46.68 -2.07
C GLY A 441 14.17 45.19 -2.06
N ALA A 442 14.63 44.43 -3.07
CA ALA A 442 14.42 42.99 -3.12
C ALA A 442 15.12 42.27 -1.95
N ILE A 443 16.39 42.62 -1.68
CA ILE A 443 17.16 42.06 -0.54
C ILE A 443 16.45 42.34 0.80
N ASP A 444 15.98 43.57 1.03
CA ASP A 444 15.33 43.95 2.27
C ASP A 444 14.07 43.14 2.54
N TRP A 445 13.27 42.86 1.50
CA TRP A 445 12.06 42.05 1.62
C TRP A 445 12.38 40.58 1.75
N TYR A 446 13.28 40.03 0.95
CA TYR A 446 13.66 38.61 1.05
C TYR A 446 14.33 38.29 2.38
N ALA A 447 15.10 39.21 2.97
CA ALA A 447 15.66 39.04 4.31
C ALA A 447 14.58 38.83 5.40
N LYS A 448 13.43 39.52 5.29
CA LYS A 448 12.31 39.31 6.21
C LYS A 448 11.72 37.90 6.07
N VAL A 449 11.65 37.37 4.85
CA VAL A 449 11.13 36.03 4.57
C VAL A 449 12.12 34.96 5.05
N THR A 450 13.40 35.09 4.71
CA THR A 450 14.44 34.11 5.06
C THR A 450 14.75 34.06 6.56
N ALA A 451 14.41 35.11 7.31
CA ALA A 451 14.50 35.13 8.77
C ALA A 451 13.33 34.44 9.49
N MET A 452 12.31 33.95 8.76
CA MET A 452 11.15 33.29 9.37
C MET A 452 11.53 31.91 9.91
N GLN A 453 10.94 31.55 11.06
CA GLN A 453 11.03 30.20 11.61
C GLN A 453 9.93 29.31 11.03
N ALA A 454 10.30 28.09 10.57
CA ALA A 454 9.39 27.08 10.04
C ALA A 454 8.38 27.60 9.00
N PRO A 455 8.82 28.23 7.89
CA PRO A 455 7.93 28.66 6.83
C PRO A 455 7.31 27.46 6.12
N MET A 456 5.98 27.47 5.96
CA MET A 456 5.22 26.37 5.34
C MET A 456 4.65 26.83 3.98
N PHE A 457 5.47 27.46 3.14
CA PHE A 457 5.08 27.91 1.79
C PHE A 457 6.27 27.84 0.82
N PHE A 458 6.00 27.50 -0.41
CA PHE A 458 7.05 27.27 -1.42
C PHE A 458 7.84 28.53 -1.79
N GLU A 459 7.23 29.72 -1.61
CA GLU A 459 7.84 30.99 -1.90
C GLU A 459 9.09 31.27 -1.05
N TYR A 460 9.22 30.63 0.10
CA TYR A 460 10.40 30.76 0.95
C TYR A 460 11.69 30.39 0.21
N ARG A 461 11.70 29.25 -0.46
CA ARG A 461 12.85 28.77 -1.23
C ARG A 461 13.20 29.72 -2.38
N ILE A 462 12.18 30.23 -3.06
CA ILE A 462 12.40 31.20 -4.13
C ILE A 462 12.96 32.50 -3.57
N ALA A 463 12.58 32.92 -2.35
CA ALA A 463 13.16 34.07 -1.66
C ALA A 463 14.65 33.86 -1.35
N GLU A 464 15.07 32.68 -0.93
CA GLU A 464 16.49 32.37 -0.69
C GLU A 464 17.30 32.50 -1.99
N TRP A 465 16.82 31.94 -3.10
CA TRP A 465 17.47 32.08 -4.40
C TRP A 465 17.47 33.52 -4.91
N GLY A 466 16.33 34.23 -4.76
CA GLY A 466 16.20 35.61 -5.18
C GLY A 466 17.12 36.55 -4.40
N MET A 467 17.21 36.34 -3.06
CA MET A 467 18.12 37.11 -2.21
C MET A 467 19.57 36.95 -2.63
N LYS A 468 20.03 35.72 -2.88
CA LYS A 468 21.38 35.43 -3.35
C LYS A 468 21.66 36.09 -4.69
N ALA A 469 20.74 35.96 -5.65
CA ALA A 469 20.89 36.58 -6.98
C ALA A 469 20.93 38.12 -6.92
N ALA A 470 20.09 38.75 -6.06
CA ALA A 470 20.09 40.20 -5.90
C ALA A 470 21.39 40.72 -5.26
N GLN A 471 21.93 40.01 -4.26
CA GLN A 471 23.24 40.33 -3.66
C GLN A 471 24.38 40.22 -4.66
N GLU A 472 24.41 39.16 -5.48
CA GLU A 472 25.42 39.01 -6.57
C GLU A 472 25.32 40.14 -7.59
N ASN A 473 24.11 40.59 -7.94
CA ASN A 473 23.89 41.69 -8.88
C ASN A 473 24.34 43.03 -8.29
N GLN A 474 24.09 43.27 -7.01
CA GLN A 474 24.53 44.47 -6.32
C GLN A 474 26.06 44.56 -6.28
N GLY A 475 26.74 43.44 -5.90
CA GLY A 475 28.22 43.40 -5.87
C GLY A 475 28.91 43.54 -7.25
N LYS A 476 28.18 43.32 -8.35
CA LYS A 476 28.70 43.59 -9.71
C LYS A 476 28.55 45.06 -10.14
N LYS A 477 27.71 45.83 -9.48
CA LYS A 477 27.45 47.26 -9.75
C LYS A 477 28.35 48.19 -8.94
N GLU A 478 28.88 47.70 -7.83
CA GLU A 478 29.93 48.35 -7.01
C GLU A 478 31.31 48.03 -7.56
#